data_8862d79d0d2bf64532f58e978c9523e7
#
_entry.id   8862d79d0d2bf64532f58e978c9523e7
#
_cell.length_a   1.000
_cell.length_b   1.000
_cell.length_c   1.000
_cell.angle_alpha   90.00
_cell.angle_beta   90.00
_cell.angle_gamma   90.00
#
_symmetry.space_group_name_H-M   'P 1'
#
loop_
_entity.id
_entity.type
_entity.pdbx_description
1 polymer ?
#
loop_
_entity_poly.entity_id
_entity_poly.type
_entity_poly.pdbx_seq_one_letter_code
_entity_poly.pdbx_strand_id
1 'polypeptide(L)'
;MKTHRIVLVAAGLAALALTAPAFGRSAHSSAATVVTTKKYSFGTILVTSSGQTLYLDAADKPGHPACKGGCLSVWPALKTSGAPKAAGSAKASLLGTAKIAGGVKQVTYDGHQLYTFASDTKSSPTSGEGISGFYVLSATGAKITSTTKKPKPSESGY
;
A
#
# COMPACT_ATOMS: atom_id res chain seq x y z
N MET A 1 -75.09 -35.81 -47.92
CA MET A 1 -74.05 -36.04 -46.91
C MET A 1 -72.87 -35.13 -47.25
N LYS A 2 -72.64 -34.00 -46.51
CA LYS A 2 -71.53 -33.06 -46.75
C LYS A 2 -70.58 -33.16 -45.58
N THR A 3 -69.43 -33.76 -45.83
CA THR A 3 -68.33 -33.86 -44.84
C THR A 3 -67.54 -32.57 -44.75
N HIS A 4 -67.63 -31.90 -43.61
CA HIS A 4 -66.82 -30.70 -43.32
C HIS A 4 -65.44 -31.15 -42.78
N ARG A 5 -64.40 -30.82 -43.50
CA ARG A 5 -63.02 -30.97 -43.01
C ARG A 5 -62.65 -29.76 -42.17
N ILE A 6 -62.38 -30.00 -40.89
CA ILE A 6 -61.84 -28.99 -39.97
C ILE A 6 -60.34 -28.94 -40.17
N VAL A 7 -59.84 -27.76 -40.57
CA VAL A 7 -58.42 -27.47 -40.66
C VAL A 7 -58.00 -26.86 -39.31
N LEU A 8 -57.21 -27.58 -38.55
CA LEU A 8 -56.57 -27.08 -37.34
C LEU A 8 -55.34 -26.26 -37.74
N VAL A 9 -55.40 -24.93 -37.51
CA VAL A 9 -54.27 -24.05 -37.62
C VAL A 9 -53.53 -24.06 -36.28
N ALA A 10 -52.33 -24.67 -36.22
CA ALA A 10 -51.47 -24.63 -35.07
C ALA A 10 -50.76 -23.28 -35.03
N ALA A 11 -51.11 -22.41 -34.07
CA ALA A 11 -50.42 -21.17 -33.80
C ALA A 11 -49.16 -21.49 -32.97
N GLY A 12 -47.98 -21.38 -33.61
CA GLY A 12 -46.69 -21.49 -32.92
C GLY A 12 -46.39 -20.23 -32.14
N LEU A 13 -46.37 -20.32 -30.81
CA LEU A 13 -45.81 -19.27 -29.97
C LEU A 13 -44.26 -19.32 -30.04
N ALA A 14 -43.65 -18.38 -30.72
CA ALA A 14 -42.24 -18.14 -30.64
C ALA A 14 -41.92 -17.40 -29.34
N ALA A 15 -41.34 -18.08 -28.36
CA ALA A 15 -40.81 -17.48 -27.15
C ALA A 15 -39.52 -16.76 -27.48
N LEU A 16 -39.53 -15.41 -27.53
CA LEU A 16 -38.32 -14.59 -27.53
C LEU A 16 -37.68 -14.69 -26.16
N ALA A 17 -36.57 -15.42 -26.06
CA ALA A 17 -35.68 -15.38 -24.91
C ALA A 17 -34.93 -14.08 -24.93
N LEU A 18 -35.29 -13.12 -24.04
CA LEU A 18 -34.49 -11.95 -23.76
C LEU A 18 -33.25 -12.38 -22.98
N THR A 19 -32.12 -12.52 -23.68
CA THR A 19 -30.81 -12.64 -23.05
C THR A 19 -30.41 -11.26 -22.52
N ALA A 20 -30.56 -11.01 -21.22
CA ALA A 20 -30.03 -9.84 -20.56
C ALA A 20 -28.49 -9.87 -20.61
N PRO A 21 -27.82 -8.77 -21.05
CA PRO A 21 -26.38 -8.71 -20.97
C PRO A 21 -25.95 -8.74 -19.50
N ALA A 22 -25.18 -9.75 -19.11
CA ALA A 22 -24.52 -9.79 -17.83
C ALA A 22 -23.50 -8.63 -17.82
N PHE A 23 -23.85 -7.50 -17.20
CA PHE A 23 -22.90 -6.46 -16.87
C PHE A 23 -21.88 -7.08 -15.90
N GLY A 24 -20.76 -7.53 -16.47
CA GLY A 24 -19.59 -7.96 -15.71
C GLY A 24 -19.19 -6.80 -14.81
N ARG A 25 -19.47 -6.91 -13.50
CA ARG A 25 -18.85 -6.07 -12.51
C ARG A 25 -17.35 -6.31 -12.65
N SER A 26 -16.66 -5.36 -13.28
CA SER A 26 -15.21 -5.26 -13.18
C SER A 26 -14.90 -5.17 -11.69
N ALA A 27 -14.48 -6.28 -11.09
CA ALA A 27 -13.91 -6.27 -9.76
C ALA A 27 -12.70 -5.33 -9.87
N HIS A 28 -12.84 -4.08 -9.40
CA HIS A 28 -11.72 -3.22 -9.18
C HIS A 28 -10.84 -3.96 -8.18
N SER A 29 -9.83 -4.67 -8.68
CA SER A 29 -8.80 -5.26 -7.85
C SER A 29 -8.16 -4.10 -7.08
N SER A 30 -8.59 -3.93 -5.84
CA SER A 30 -7.97 -2.97 -4.92
C SER A 30 -6.50 -3.37 -4.82
N ALA A 31 -5.62 -2.63 -5.51
CA ALA A 31 -4.21 -2.93 -5.52
C ALA A 31 -3.68 -2.88 -4.09
N ALA A 32 -3.28 -4.03 -3.57
CA ALA A 32 -2.71 -4.13 -2.25
C ALA A 32 -1.33 -3.50 -2.26
N THR A 33 -1.07 -2.59 -1.31
CA THR A 33 0.26 -2.01 -1.13
C THR A 33 1.20 -3.08 -0.58
N VAL A 34 2.36 -3.26 -1.22
CA VAL A 34 3.38 -4.22 -0.79
C VAL A 34 4.45 -3.49 0.01
N VAL A 35 4.70 -3.97 1.24
CA VAL A 35 5.83 -3.58 2.08
C VAL A 35 6.87 -4.69 2.00
N THR A 36 8.08 -4.36 1.60
CA THR A 36 9.20 -5.29 1.49
C THR A 36 10.41 -4.77 2.27
N THR A 37 11.53 -5.43 2.14
CA THR A 37 12.77 -5.06 2.83
C THR A 37 13.92 -4.88 1.86
N LYS A 38 14.86 -4.00 2.23
CA LYS A 38 16.12 -3.79 1.53
C LYS A 38 17.27 -3.73 2.52
N LYS A 39 18.37 -4.38 2.18
CA LYS A 39 19.58 -4.39 3.02
C LYS A 39 20.44 -3.17 2.72
N TYR A 40 20.88 -2.50 3.78
CA TYR A 40 21.84 -1.41 3.77
C TYR A 40 22.99 -1.73 4.74
N SER A 41 24.06 -0.95 4.73
CA SER A 41 25.21 -1.12 5.64
C SER A 41 24.85 -1.01 7.12
N PHE A 42 23.80 -0.25 7.43
CA PHE A 42 23.30 -0.03 8.79
C PHE A 42 22.14 -0.99 9.18
N GLY A 43 21.73 -1.90 8.31
CA GLY A 43 20.69 -2.89 8.60
C GLY A 43 19.72 -3.15 7.46
N THR A 44 18.77 -4.02 7.72
CA THR A 44 17.66 -4.32 6.80
C THR A 44 16.46 -3.46 7.17
N ILE A 45 15.99 -2.63 6.24
CA ILE A 45 14.93 -1.65 6.45
C ILE A 45 13.69 -1.97 5.63
N LEU A 46 12.56 -1.40 6.03
CA LEU A 46 11.31 -1.46 5.25
C LEU A 46 11.37 -0.47 4.08
N VAL A 47 10.92 -0.97 2.93
CA VAL A 47 10.75 -0.17 1.71
C VAL A 47 9.43 -0.55 1.01
N THR A 48 8.96 0.31 0.10
CA THR A 48 7.88 -0.04 -0.82
C THR A 48 8.38 -1.04 -1.87
N SER A 49 7.48 -1.64 -2.65
CA SER A 49 7.85 -2.48 -3.80
C SER A 49 8.67 -1.74 -4.87
N SER A 50 8.55 -0.42 -4.95
CA SER A 50 9.37 0.42 -5.82
C SER A 50 10.73 0.80 -5.22
N GLY A 51 11.00 0.40 -3.97
CA GLY A 51 12.27 0.64 -3.29
C GLY A 51 12.37 1.96 -2.53
N GLN A 52 11.26 2.70 -2.36
CA GLN A 52 11.23 3.90 -1.52
C GLN A 52 11.29 3.51 -0.04
N THR A 53 12.11 4.20 0.73
CA THR A 53 12.23 3.97 2.18
C THR A 53 10.96 4.31 2.92
N LEU A 54 10.65 3.50 3.94
CA LEU A 54 9.51 3.70 4.81
C LEU A 54 9.96 4.21 6.18
N TYR A 55 9.24 5.21 6.66
CA TYR A 55 9.49 5.92 7.90
C TYR A 55 8.29 5.82 8.84
N LEU A 56 8.54 5.84 10.14
CA LEU A 56 7.57 6.16 11.18
C LEU A 56 7.75 7.61 11.63
N ASP A 57 6.68 8.24 12.12
CA ASP A 57 6.75 9.48 12.90
C ASP A 57 6.70 9.13 14.40
N ALA A 58 7.69 9.55 15.17
CA ALA A 58 7.75 9.30 16.61
C ALA A 58 6.66 10.04 17.40
N ALA A 59 6.03 11.06 16.81
CA ALA A 59 4.91 11.79 17.40
C ALA A 59 3.55 11.10 17.19
N ASP A 60 3.48 10.12 16.28
CA ASP A 60 2.25 9.38 16.02
C ASP A 60 1.82 8.55 17.22
N LYS A 61 0.49 8.48 17.41
CA LYS A 61 -0.14 7.51 18.31
C LYS A 61 -0.86 6.46 17.46
N PRO A 62 -1.04 5.22 17.94
CA PRO A 62 -1.75 4.19 17.20
C PRO A 62 -3.11 4.68 16.68
N GLY A 63 -3.29 4.68 15.34
CA GLY A 63 -4.50 5.18 14.69
C GLY A 63 -4.64 6.71 14.62
N HIS A 64 -3.73 7.47 15.22
CA HIS A 64 -3.79 8.94 15.28
C HIS A 64 -2.51 9.57 14.74
N PRO A 65 -2.41 9.79 13.40
CA PRO A 65 -1.26 10.43 12.80
C PRO A 65 -1.11 11.87 13.26
N ALA A 66 0.10 12.25 13.65
CA ALA A 66 0.47 13.63 13.97
C ALA A 66 0.71 14.45 12.70
N CYS A 67 1.29 13.82 11.68
CA CYS A 67 1.55 14.45 10.38
C CYS A 67 0.25 14.69 9.60
N LYS A 68 -0.12 15.98 9.42
CA LYS A 68 -1.35 16.43 8.75
C LYS A 68 -1.08 17.66 7.89
N GLY A 69 -2.01 17.98 6.98
CA GLY A 69 -1.92 19.18 6.16
C GLY A 69 -0.61 19.26 5.37
N GLY A 70 0.12 20.35 5.48
CA GLY A 70 1.40 20.58 4.78
C GLY A 70 2.48 19.55 5.10
N CYS A 71 2.46 18.92 6.27
CA CYS A 71 3.37 17.83 6.61
C CYS A 71 3.30 16.69 5.58
N LEU A 72 2.10 16.35 5.09
CA LEU A 72 1.90 15.27 4.13
C LEU A 72 2.48 15.58 2.73
N SER A 73 2.82 16.83 2.43
CA SER A 73 3.54 17.18 1.19
C SER A 73 5.01 16.77 1.26
N VAL A 74 5.59 16.77 2.45
CA VAL A 74 6.98 16.37 2.72
C VAL A 74 7.05 14.88 3.08
N TRP A 75 6.07 14.40 3.85
CA TRP A 75 5.94 13.04 4.35
C TRP A 75 4.65 12.38 3.86
N PRO A 76 4.59 11.96 2.60
CA PRO A 76 3.40 11.30 2.07
C PRO A 76 3.06 10.03 2.85
N ALA A 77 1.81 9.93 3.32
CA ALA A 77 1.30 8.72 3.97
C ALA A 77 1.28 7.54 3.00
N LEU A 78 1.76 6.37 3.40
CA LEU A 78 1.66 5.14 2.61
C LEU A 78 0.22 4.63 2.61
N LYS A 79 -0.51 4.94 1.56
CA LYS A 79 -1.94 4.60 1.42
C LYS A 79 -2.13 3.21 0.82
N THR A 80 -3.27 2.59 1.14
CA THR A 80 -3.70 1.33 0.52
C THR A 80 -5.21 1.31 0.33
N SER A 81 -5.67 0.64 -0.72
CA SER A 81 -7.10 0.38 -0.94
C SER A 81 -7.53 -1.01 -0.43
N GLY A 82 -6.58 -1.94 -0.30
CA GLY A 82 -6.80 -3.31 0.20
C GLY A 82 -5.95 -3.62 1.43
N ALA A 83 -5.95 -4.89 1.84
CA ALA A 83 -5.04 -5.38 2.88
C ALA A 83 -3.59 -5.29 2.36
N PRO A 84 -2.66 -4.65 3.10
CA PRO A 84 -1.26 -4.60 2.69
C PRO A 84 -0.64 -5.99 2.71
N LYS A 85 0.38 -6.21 1.88
CA LYS A 85 1.10 -7.48 1.77
C LYS A 85 2.56 -7.32 2.17
N ALA A 86 3.10 -8.30 2.88
CA ALA A 86 4.51 -8.37 3.22
C ALA A 86 5.29 -9.13 2.14
N ALA A 87 6.53 -8.70 1.89
CA ALA A 87 7.50 -9.39 1.05
C ALA A 87 8.91 -9.28 1.66
N GLY A 88 9.86 -10.04 1.14
CA GLY A 88 11.21 -10.12 1.70
C GLY A 88 11.19 -10.59 3.16
N SER A 89 11.88 -9.88 4.04
CA SER A 89 11.91 -10.17 5.48
C SER A 89 10.85 -9.41 6.30
N ALA A 90 9.96 -8.66 5.63
CA ALA A 90 8.84 -8.00 6.31
C ALA A 90 7.86 -9.05 6.85
N LYS A 91 7.33 -8.81 8.05
CA LYS A 91 6.42 -9.75 8.73
C LYS A 91 4.97 -9.36 8.46
N ALA A 92 4.19 -10.26 7.85
CA ALA A 92 2.77 -10.03 7.60
C ALA A 92 1.97 -9.80 8.90
N SER A 93 2.37 -10.41 10.01
CA SER A 93 1.73 -10.24 11.32
C SER A 93 1.88 -8.84 11.91
N LEU A 94 2.85 -8.05 11.44
CA LEU A 94 3.06 -6.66 11.87
C LEU A 94 2.36 -5.65 10.96
N LEU A 95 1.88 -6.08 9.77
CA LEU A 95 1.14 -5.21 8.87
C LEU A 95 -0.29 -5.00 9.33
N GLY A 96 -0.74 -3.75 9.23
CA GLY A 96 -2.10 -3.35 9.52
C GLY A 96 -2.49 -2.10 8.73
N THR A 97 -3.64 -1.55 9.07
CA THR A 97 -4.10 -0.28 8.50
C THR A 97 -4.76 0.58 9.57
N ALA A 98 -4.56 1.89 9.49
CA ALA A 98 -5.32 2.90 10.23
C ALA A 98 -6.16 3.73 9.27
N LYS A 99 -7.38 4.11 9.68
CA LYS A 99 -8.18 5.09 8.93
C LYS A 99 -7.64 6.49 9.21
N ILE A 100 -7.39 7.26 8.17
CA ILE A 100 -7.01 8.66 8.26
C ILE A 100 -8.13 9.54 7.68
N ALA A 101 -7.93 10.86 7.69
CA ALA A 101 -8.93 11.81 7.17
C ALA A 101 -9.43 11.41 5.78
N GLY A 102 -10.72 11.61 5.54
CA GLY A 102 -11.39 11.22 4.28
C GLY A 102 -11.66 9.72 4.13
N GLY A 103 -11.52 8.92 5.22
CA GLY A 103 -11.79 7.46 5.20
C GLY A 103 -10.72 6.65 4.47
N VAL A 104 -9.62 7.28 4.07
CA VAL A 104 -8.49 6.62 3.43
C VAL A 104 -7.78 5.70 4.43
N LYS A 105 -7.33 4.53 3.98
CA LYS A 105 -6.51 3.61 4.78
C LYS A 105 -5.03 3.93 4.59
N GLN A 106 -4.32 4.17 5.68
CA GLN A 106 -2.87 4.24 5.73
C GLN A 106 -2.32 2.92 6.22
N VAL A 107 -1.25 2.42 5.61
CA VAL A 107 -0.55 1.21 6.05
C VAL A 107 0.12 1.48 7.38
N THR A 108 0.03 0.49 8.29
CA THR A 108 0.79 0.48 9.54
C THR A 108 1.70 -0.73 9.59
N TYR A 109 2.79 -0.63 10.36
CA TYR A 109 3.67 -1.73 10.67
C TYR A 109 4.06 -1.68 12.15
N ASP A 110 3.81 -2.76 12.86
CA ASP A 110 3.96 -2.84 14.32
C ASP A 110 3.25 -1.68 15.07
N GLY A 111 2.05 -1.31 14.58
CA GLY A 111 1.23 -0.20 15.10
C GLY A 111 1.65 1.20 14.63
N HIS A 112 2.82 1.37 14.03
CA HIS A 112 3.29 2.66 13.49
C HIS A 112 2.72 2.94 12.10
N GLN A 113 2.18 4.14 11.88
CA GLN A 113 1.80 4.62 10.56
C GLN A 113 3.04 4.77 9.68
N LEU A 114 2.94 4.36 8.41
CA LEU A 114 4.05 4.40 7.48
C LEU A 114 3.96 5.60 6.54
N TYR A 115 5.12 6.23 6.33
CA TYR A 115 5.32 7.37 5.44
C TYR A 115 6.48 7.12 4.48
N THR A 116 6.50 7.86 3.38
CA THR A 116 7.69 8.04 2.53
C THR A 116 8.22 9.45 2.73
N PHE A 117 9.44 9.72 2.28
CA PHE A 117 10.00 11.07 2.27
C PHE A 117 10.09 11.58 0.83
N ALA A 118 9.53 12.78 0.58
CA ALA A 118 9.42 13.31 -0.78
C ALA A 118 10.78 13.61 -1.43
N SER A 119 11.82 13.88 -0.62
CA SER A 119 13.18 14.19 -1.09
C SER A 119 14.09 12.95 -1.17
N ASP A 120 13.60 11.76 -0.86
CA ASP A 120 14.41 10.54 -1.05
C ASP A 120 14.66 10.30 -2.54
N THR A 121 15.90 9.99 -2.88
CA THR A 121 16.35 9.67 -4.23
C THR A 121 17.04 8.30 -4.26
N LYS A 122 17.34 7.79 -5.46
CA LYS A 122 18.11 6.54 -5.61
C LYS A 122 19.51 6.64 -5.00
N SER A 123 20.14 7.82 -5.06
CA SER A 123 21.48 8.09 -4.48
C SER A 123 21.45 8.44 -2.99
N SER A 124 20.32 8.94 -2.50
CA SER A 124 20.08 9.30 -1.09
C SER A 124 18.75 8.72 -0.60
N PRO A 125 18.65 7.38 -0.47
CA PRO A 125 17.36 6.72 -0.24
C PRO A 125 16.86 6.79 1.21
N THR A 126 17.64 7.31 2.14
CA THR A 126 17.31 7.46 3.56
C THR A 126 17.59 8.86 4.08
N SER A 127 17.44 9.86 3.20
CA SER A 127 17.74 11.26 3.54
C SER A 127 16.78 11.86 4.55
N GLY A 128 15.62 11.22 4.76
CA GLY A 128 14.63 11.62 5.76
C GLY A 128 14.94 11.16 7.19
N GLU A 129 15.97 10.33 7.40
CA GLU A 129 16.27 9.79 8.73
C GLU A 129 16.56 10.88 9.76
N GLY A 130 15.83 10.84 10.89
CA GLY A 130 15.98 11.79 12.00
C GLY A 130 15.39 13.19 11.75
N ILE A 131 14.87 13.47 10.56
CA ILE A 131 14.27 14.77 10.23
C ILE A 131 12.90 14.87 10.91
N SER A 132 12.73 15.91 11.75
CA SER A 132 11.46 16.23 12.41
C SER A 132 10.82 15.07 13.18
N GLY A 133 11.62 14.11 13.66
CA GLY A 133 11.09 12.96 14.42
C GLY A 133 10.71 11.76 13.57
N PHE A 134 11.00 11.78 12.26
CA PHE A 134 10.80 10.61 11.40
C PHE A 134 12.04 9.72 11.40
N TYR A 135 11.79 8.41 11.46
CA TYR A 135 12.83 7.38 11.55
C TYR A 135 12.54 6.20 10.64
N VAL A 136 13.60 5.64 10.07
CA VAL A 136 13.55 4.40 9.28
C VAL A 136 13.17 3.22 10.19
N LEU A 137 12.37 2.28 9.67
CA LEU A 137 12.01 1.06 10.40
C LEU A 137 12.81 -0.14 9.91
N SER A 138 13.20 -0.98 10.88
CA SER A 138 13.71 -2.32 10.62
C SER A 138 12.59 -3.29 10.25
N ALA A 139 12.94 -4.49 9.77
CA ALA A 139 11.99 -5.58 9.53
C ALA A 139 11.28 -6.08 10.80
N THR A 140 11.74 -5.70 12.00
CA THR A 140 11.09 -6.02 13.28
C THR A 140 10.12 -4.96 13.77
N GLY A 141 9.99 -3.82 13.03
CA GLY A 141 9.15 -2.68 13.43
C GLY A 141 9.87 -1.64 14.28
N ALA A 142 11.07 -1.95 14.76
CA ALA A 142 11.85 -1.00 15.56
C ALA A 142 12.43 0.12 14.69
N LYS A 143 12.44 1.36 15.23
CA LYS A 143 13.14 2.47 14.59
C LYS A 143 14.66 2.24 14.59
N ILE A 144 15.31 2.62 13.50
CA ILE A 144 16.76 2.59 13.35
C ILE A 144 17.27 4.02 13.57
N THR A 145 18.06 4.23 14.61
CA THR A 145 18.59 5.57 14.96
C THR A 145 20.04 5.80 14.52
N SER A 146 20.63 4.86 13.79
CA SER A 146 22.06 4.86 13.45
C SER A 146 22.32 4.78 11.94
N THR A 147 21.50 5.43 11.10
CA THR A 147 21.77 5.50 9.65
C THR A 147 22.93 6.44 9.31
N THR A 148 23.36 7.26 10.26
CA THR A 148 24.41 8.28 10.11
C THR A 148 25.81 7.80 10.46
N LYS A 149 26.16 6.54 10.19
CA LYS A 149 27.58 6.27 10.02
C LYS A 149 27.95 6.51 8.55
N LYS A 150 27.98 7.81 8.14
CA LYS A 150 28.79 8.22 7.01
C LYS A 150 30.17 7.57 7.20
N PRO A 151 30.70 6.80 6.25
CA PRO A 151 32.07 6.34 6.34
C PRO A 151 32.93 7.61 6.51
N LYS A 152 33.61 7.73 7.67
CA LYS A 152 34.67 8.70 7.82
C LYS A 152 35.64 8.41 6.65
N PRO A 153 36.00 9.43 5.82
CA PRO A 153 37.04 9.20 4.84
C PRO A 153 38.24 8.63 5.59
N SER A 154 38.73 7.49 5.13
CA SER A 154 40.00 6.95 5.62
C SER A 154 41.03 8.06 5.47
N GLU A 155 41.47 8.67 6.58
CA GLU A 155 42.68 9.42 6.63
C GLU A 155 43.78 8.40 6.38
N SER A 156 44.15 8.24 5.09
CA SER A 156 45.42 7.65 4.72
C SER A 156 46.49 8.58 5.24
N GLY A 157 47.12 8.18 6.38
CA GLY A 157 48.27 8.88 6.92
C GLY A 157 49.41 8.82 5.92
N TYR A 158 50.00 9.96 5.73
CA TYR A 158 51.35 10.06 5.22
C TYR A 158 52.35 9.78 6.36
#